data_8e0ae66ab34615ae4af0afb503f66284
#
_entry.id   8e0ae66ab34615ae4af0afb503f66284
#
_cell.length_a   1.000
_cell.length_b   1.000
_cell.length_c   1.000
_cell.angle_alpha   90.00
_cell.angle_beta   90.00
_cell.angle_gamma   90.00
#
_symmetry.space_group_name_H-M   'P 1'
#
loop_
_entity.id
_entity.type
_entity.pdbx_description
1 polymer ?
#
loop_
_entity_poly.entity_id
_entity_poly.type
_entity_poly.pdbx_seq_one_letter_code
_entity_poly.pdbx_strand_id
1 'polypeptide(L)'
;MEVRLRVLTIIGATLFFLIIARLVQFQLVFGARYFRLAEMNRIRRAIVTAPRGRIFDRNGVLLASTRPAFSISVIPLETDSASIDKLSLITNAPFPEIWQKVERNRALTLPIKIRRDIAADLVAKIEENSNQLAGVLVEVEPLRYYPFADTFSHTLGYVNEIREDELKRDSSYNPSNCIGRAGIEAQYEKYLRGYDGMRFIEVDSRGKEVGPIYEKKPAPAQAGADLYLTIDASLQRFAYQILKDYNQTAIVGIDLSDGGIICLVSKPSFDPNILLGPLPAEEWNKLINDRGKPFFNRATMSGYPPGSTFKPCIALAGLENGLLAKNTYFQPCAGKFHFGNRTFKCWATHGQLNLIEAITQSCNIYFYQTGLKIGLDLIAQTALKCGFGNLTGIDIPEENKGLVPTRRYLDQRYGKNRWSKGILLNLGIGQGEILVTPLQLANFYASIAGNDAFFTPHLLKTIVPKDKLANNYAPQKRHVSLLMQNFEIIKEALFYAVERGTGAAAKVEEVVIAGKTGTAQNPFGEDHAWFVGYAGNPEPKVLFSIIVENAGKGGAVSAPIARELFRHYFQLADSTSQVNDETTAVPKKEIKPQNNTDATQSVH
;
A
#
# COMPACT_ATOMS: atom_id res chain seq x y z
N MET A 1 -85.05 -39.62 13.19
CA MET A 1 -84.28 -38.41 13.47
C MET A 1 -83.24 -38.66 14.57
N GLU A 2 -83.63 -39.34 15.65
CA GLU A 2 -82.70 -39.60 16.79
C GLU A 2 -81.47 -40.44 16.46
N VAL A 3 -81.57 -41.49 15.64
CA VAL A 3 -80.37 -42.29 15.27
C VAL A 3 -79.34 -41.51 14.47
N ARG A 4 -79.76 -40.60 13.59
CA ARG A 4 -78.84 -39.71 12.83
C ARG A 4 -78.17 -38.70 13.73
N LEU A 5 -78.93 -38.23 14.74
CA LEU A 5 -78.37 -37.30 15.72
C LEU A 5 -77.29 -37.96 16.59
N ARG A 6 -77.54 -39.18 17.09
CA ARG A 6 -76.57 -39.98 17.86
C ARG A 6 -75.29 -40.29 17.06
N VAL A 7 -75.46 -40.68 15.76
CA VAL A 7 -74.31 -40.94 14.88
C VAL A 7 -73.47 -39.65 14.70
N LEU A 8 -74.08 -38.50 14.44
CA LEU A 8 -73.42 -37.23 14.33
C LEU A 8 -72.70 -36.82 15.63
N THR A 9 -73.31 -37.07 16.78
CA THR A 9 -72.70 -36.81 18.09
C THR A 9 -71.47 -37.67 18.34
N ILE A 10 -71.53 -38.97 17.98
CA ILE A 10 -70.40 -39.88 18.12
C ILE A 10 -69.26 -39.51 17.16
N ILE A 11 -69.54 -39.12 15.94
CA ILE A 11 -68.53 -38.62 15.00
C ILE A 11 -67.88 -37.37 15.50
N GLY A 12 -68.66 -36.38 16.00
CA GLY A 12 -68.14 -35.12 16.60
C GLY A 12 -67.29 -35.38 17.82
N ALA A 13 -67.72 -36.28 18.74
CA ALA A 13 -66.96 -36.65 19.92
C ALA A 13 -65.64 -37.36 19.56
N THR A 14 -65.62 -38.22 18.54
CA THR A 14 -64.43 -38.91 18.09
C THR A 14 -63.45 -37.96 17.43
N LEU A 15 -63.92 -37.04 16.59
CA LEU A 15 -63.09 -35.96 16.02
C LEU A 15 -62.49 -35.07 17.07
N PHE A 16 -63.28 -34.68 18.06
CA PHE A 16 -62.82 -33.85 19.19
C PHE A 16 -61.74 -34.58 20.01
N PHE A 17 -61.94 -35.88 20.29
CA PHE A 17 -60.93 -36.67 21.00
C PHE A 17 -59.65 -36.86 20.20
N LEU A 18 -59.71 -37.01 18.90
CA LEU A 18 -58.54 -37.07 18.01
C LEU A 18 -57.78 -35.76 18.00
N ILE A 19 -58.46 -34.61 18.01
CA ILE A 19 -57.84 -33.29 18.10
C ILE A 19 -57.14 -33.10 19.47
N ILE A 20 -57.79 -33.50 20.57
CA ILE A 20 -57.16 -33.45 21.90
C ILE A 20 -55.95 -34.37 21.98
N ALA A 21 -56.05 -35.61 21.48
CA ALA A 21 -54.92 -36.54 21.46
C ALA A 21 -53.75 -35.97 20.67
N ARG A 22 -54.01 -35.30 19.54
CA ARG A 22 -53.00 -34.62 18.73
C ARG A 22 -52.39 -33.40 19.43
N LEU A 23 -53.19 -32.62 20.12
CA LEU A 23 -52.74 -31.52 20.95
C LEU A 23 -51.81 -31.98 22.08
N VAL A 24 -52.21 -33.06 22.81
CA VAL A 24 -51.36 -33.68 23.83
C VAL A 24 -50.05 -34.17 23.25
N GLN A 25 -50.10 -34.81 22.10
CA GLN A 25 -48.89 -35.26 21.40
C GLN A 25 -47.95 -34.10 21.04
N PHE A 26 -48.48 -33.01 20.50
CA PHE A 26 -47.68 -31.82 20.19
C PHE A 26 -47.15 -31.09 21.43
N GLN A 27 -47.98 -30.96 22.48
CA GLN A 27 -47.57 -30.18 23.65
C GLN A 27 -46.71 -30.97 24.65
N LEU A 28 -47.02 -32.25 24.91
CA LEU A 28 -46.33 -33.07 25.92
C LEU A 28 -45.23 -33.94 25.34
N VAL A 29 -45.50 -34.65 24.21
CA VAL A 29 -44.52 -35.58 23.63
C VAL A 29 -43.46 -34.85 22.80
N PHE A 30 -43.88 -33.90 21.99
CA PHE A 30 -42.98 -33.14 21.10
C PHE A 30 -42.76 -31.71 21.57
N GLY A 31 -43.33 -31.29 22.71
CA GLY A 31 -43.25 -29.91 23.21
C GLY A 31 -41.83 -29.38 23.31
N ALA A 32 -40.92 -30.17 23.91
CA ALA A 32 -39.50 -29.78 24.05
C ALA A 32 -38.77 -29.64 22.69
N ARG A 33 -39.20 -30.40 21.67
CA ARG A 33 -38.66 -30.30 20.31
C ARG A 33 -39.15 -29.02 19.62
N TYR A 34 -40.45 -28.75 19.68
CA TYR A 34 -41.04 -27.55 19.07
C TYR A 34 -40.62 -26.29 19.78
N PHE A 35 -40.46 -26.33 21.12
CA PHE A 35 -39.92 -25.24 21.88
C PHE A 35 -38.48 -24.90 21.43
N ARG A 36 -37.61 -25.90 21.26
CA ARG A 36 -36.24 -25.69 20.74
C ARG A 36 -36.24 -25.11 19.32
N LEU A 37 -37.13 -25.59 18.45
CA LEU A 37 -37.27 -25.04 17.09
C LEU A 37 -37.76 -23.59 17.10
N ALA A 38 -38.73 -23.28 17.96
CA ALA A 38 -39.21 -21.90 18.15
C ALA A 38 -38.12 -20.98 18.70
N GLU A 39 -37.34 -21.44 19.70
CA GLU A 39 -36.19 -20.75 20.21
C GLU A 39 -35.10 -20.49 19.15
N MET A 40 -34.81 -21.51 18.33
CA MET A 40 -33.85 -21.38 17.22
C MET A 40 -34.33 -20.40 16.14
N ASN A 41 -35.64 -20.29 15.90
CA ASN A 41 -36.19 -19.31 14.95
C ASN A 41 -36.28 -17.91 15.53
N ARG A 42 -36.44 -17.77 16.86
CA ARG A 42 -36.54 -16.47 17.56
C ARG A 42 -35.19 -15.84 17.81
N ILE A 43 -34.16 -16.67 18.07
CA ILE A 43 -32.83 -16.18 18.47
C ILE A 43 -31.89 -16.24 17.27
N ARG A 44 -31.39 -15.07 16.89
CA ARG A 44 -30.39 -14.95 15.83
C ARG A 44 -29.04 -14.52 16.42
N ARG A 45 -27.97 -15.06 15.85
CA ARG A 45 -26.59 -14.58 16.10
C ARG A 45 -26.31 -13.42 15.16
N ALA A 46 -26.02 -12.26 15.71
CA ALA A 46 -25.58 -11.09 14.96
C ALA A 46 -24.09 -10.89 15.19
N ILE A 47 -23.32 -10.80 14.12
CA ILE A 47 -21.89 -10.51 14.17
C ILE A 47 -21.71 -9.03 14.42
N VAL A 48 -20.84 -8.69 15.38
CA VAL A 48 -20.42 -7.32 15.64
C VAL A 48 -19.02 -7.16 15.06
N THR A 49 -18.94 -6.52 13.91
CA THR A 49 -17.67 -6.31 13.22
C THR A 49 -16.71 -5.48 14.08
N ALA A 50 -15.49 -5.96 14.24
CA ALA A 50 -14.45 -5.27 14.99
C ALA A 50 -13.99 -4.01 14.25
N PRO A 51 -13.81 -2.88 14.95
CA PRO A 51 -13.12 -1.73 14.38
C PRO A 51 -11.68 -2.10 14.05
N ARG A 52 -11.26 -1.80 12.82
CA ARG A 52 -9.89 -2.01 12.37
C ARG A 52 -8.95 -1.02 13.07
N GLY A 53 -7.74 -1.44 13.44
CA GLY A 53 -6.73 -0.59 14.07
C GLY A 53 -6.42 0.66 13.25
N ARG A 54 -6.10 1.76 13.92
CA ARG A 54 -5.72 3.02 13.27
C ARG A 54 -4.27 2.97 12.82
N ILE A 55 -3.96 3.74 11.79
CA ILE A 55 -2.59 3.89 11.30
C ILE A 55 -2.22 5.36 11.42
N PHE A 56 -1.06 5.61 12.04
CA PHE A 56 -0.50 6.94 12.26
C PHE A 56 0.86 7.08 11.59
N ASP A 57 1.24 8.29 11.28
CA ASP A 57 2.60 8.63 10.89
C ASP A 57 3.56 8.63 12.10
N ARG A 58 4.84 8.97 11.88
CA ARG A 58 5.87 9.03 12.94
C ARG A 58 5.58 10.07 14.01
N ASN A 59 4.78 11.10 13.72
CA ASN A 59 4.43 12.24 14.55
C ASN A 59 3.03 12.15 15.18
N GLY A 60 2.28 11.05 14.90
CA GLY A 60 0.93 10.84 15.41
C GLY A 60 -0.19 11.39 14.52
N VAL A 61 0.12 11.80 13.28
CA VAL A 61 -0.91 12.21 12.30
C VAL A 61 -1.67 10.98 11.83
N LEU A 62 -2.99 11.05 11.85
CA LEU A 62 -3.88 9.93 11.48
C LEU A 62 -3.88 9.72 9.96
N LEU A 63 -3.37 8.58 9.51
CA LEU A 63 -3.28 8.20 8.09
C LEU A 63 -4.43 7.29 7.64
N ALA A 64 -4.91 6.43 8.52
CA ALA A 64 -6.08 5.59 8.27
C ALA A 64 -6.83 5.31 9.57
N SER A 65 -8.16 5.35 9.51
CA SER A 65 -9.06 5.10 10.63
C SER A 65 -10.27 4.28 10.21
N THR A 66 -11.22 4.16 11.12
CA THR A 66 -12.51 3.52 10.88
C THR A 66 -13.61 4.53 11.25
N ARG A 67 -14.62 4.69 10.39
CA ARG A 67 -15.80 5.49 10.65
C ARG A 67 -17.07 4.64 10.61
N PRO A 68 -18.13 5.01 11.35
CA PRO A 68 -19.42 4.35 11.18
C PRO A 68 -19.99 4.68 9.79
N ALA A 69 -20.56 3.68 9.14
CA ALA A 69 -21.23 3.83 7.85
C ALA A 69 -22.46 2.93 7.79
N PHE A 70 -23.50 3.38 7.10
CA PHE A 70 -24.66 2.55 6.83
C PHE A 70 -24.38 1.60 5.66
N SER A 71 -24.83 0.36 5.79
CA SER A 71 -24.67 -0.68 4.76
C SER A 71 -25.97 -1.45 4.59
N ILE A 72 -26.24 -1.86 3.36
CA ILE A 72 -27.36 -2.75 3.02
C ILE A 72 -26.84 -4.17 3.05
N SER A 73 -27.49 -5.01 3.84
CA SER A 73 -27.26 -6.45 3.92
C SER A 73 -28.51 -7.21 3.51
N VAL A 74 -28.34 -8.40 2.99
CA VAL A 74 -29.43 -9.31 2.65
C VAL A 74 -29.15 -10.66 3.29
N ILE A 75 -30.18 -11.26 3.92
CA ILE A 75 -30.14 -12.64 4.38
C ILE A 75 -30.61 -13.55 3.21
N PRO A 76 -29.70 -14.30 2.58
CA PRO A 76 -30.04 -15.00 1.34
C PRO A 76 -31.19 -16.00 1.48
N LEU A 77 -31.28 -16.66 2.63
CA LEU A 77 -32.32 -17.66 2.91
C LEU A 77 -33.71 -17.02 3.07
N GLU A 78 -33.81 -15.77 3.49
CA GLU A 78 -35.05 -15.08 3.85
C GLU A 78 -35.57 -14.13 2.75
N THR A 79 -34.76 -13.89 1.71
CA THR A 79 -35.14 -12.97 0.63
C THR A 79 -35.69 -13.71 -0.59
N ASP A 80 -36.51 -13.03 -1.37
CA ASP A 80 -37.05 -13.51 -2.64
C ASP A 80 -36.68 -12.57 -3.80
N SER A 81 -37.01 -12.97 -5.02
CA SER A 81 -36.69 -12.19 -6.21
C SER A 81 -37.46 -10.86 -6.27
N ALA A 82 -38.67 -10.80 -5.70
CA ALA A 82 -39.48 -9.59 -5.68
C ALA A 82 -38.86 -8.52 -4.76
N SER A 83 -38.36 -8.94 -3.59
CA SER A 83 -37.60 -8.08 -2.67
C SER A 83 -36.33 -7.55 -3.30
N ILE A 84 -35.60 -8.37 -4.05
CA ILE A 84 -34.38 -7.95 -4.75
C ILE A 84 -34.67 -7.02 -5.93
N ASP A 85 -35.76 -7.25 -6.67
CA ASP A 85 -36.19 -6.36 -7.74
C ASP A 85 -36.53 -4.96 -7.17
N LYS A 86 -37.29 -4.92 -6.08
CA LYS A 86 -37.61 -3.68 -5.38
C LYS A 86 -36.35 -2.98 -4.83
N LEU A 87 -35.41 -3.74 -4.25
CA LEU A 87 -34.13 -3.22 -3.77
C LEU A 87 -33.29 -2.65 -4.91
N SER A 88 -33.28 -3.32 -6.08
CA SER A 88 -32.61 -2.86 -7.29
C SER A 88 -33.15 -1.49 -7.74
N LEU A 89 -34.46 -1.30 -7.75
CA LEU A 89 -35.09 -0.03 -8.08
C LEU A 89 -34.74 1.08 -7.09
N ILE A 90 -34.79 0.80 -5.79
CA ILE A 90 -34.49 1.79 -4.73
C ILE A 90 -33.01 2.20 -4.77
N THR A 91 -32.09 1.26 -4.97
CA THR A 91 -30.65 1.48 -4.91
C THR A 91 -30.04 1.90 -6.24
N ASN A 92 -30.81 1.83 -7.33
CA ASN A 92 -30.32 2.00 -8.71
C ASN A 92 -29.16 1.05 -9.06
N ALA A 93 -29.14 -0.16 -8.47
CA ALA A 93 -28.15 -1.19 -8.72
C ALA A 93 -28.75 -2.29 -9.61
N PRO A 94 -28.01 -2.87 -10.56
CA PRO A 94 -28.56 -3.87 -11.50
C PRO A 94 -29.07 -5.12 -10.76
N PHE A 95 -30.34 -5.50 -10.98
CA PHE A 95 -30.93 -6.71 -10.40
C PHE A 95 -30.06 -7.97 -10.59
N PRO A 96 -29.49 -8.27 -11.77
CA PRO A 96 -28.70 -9.48 -11.96
C PRO A 96 -27.48 -9.56 -11.06
N GLU A 97 -26.86 -8.42 -10.74
CA GLU A 97 -25.68 -8.33 -9.90
C GLU A 97 -26.03 -8.69 -8.44
N ILE A 98 -27.09 -8.10 -7.90
CA ILE A 98 -27.56 -8.38 -6.55
C ILE A 98 -28.03 -9.84 -6.46
N TRP A 99 -28.86 -10.28 -7.42
CA TRP A 99 -29.43 -11.62 -7.43
C TRP A 99 -28.35 -12.70 -7.51
N GLN A 100 -27.34 -12.52 -8.36
CA GLN A 100 -26.21 -13.47 -8.46
C GLN A 100 -25.46 -13.60 -7.14
N LYS A 101 -25.26 -12.48 -6.41
CA LYS A 101 -24.60 -12.49 -5.09
C LYS A 101 -25.47 -13.24 -4.06
N VAL A 102 -26.77 -13.06 -4.07
CA VAL A 102 -27.73 -13.76 -3.21
C VAL A 102 -27.76 -15.25 -3.52
N GLU A 103 -27.91 -15.65 -4.78
CA GLU A 103 -27.99 -17.05 -5.19
C GLU A 103 -26.72 -17.84 -4.87
N ARG A 104 -25.53 -17.26 -5.08
CA ARG A 104 -24.25 -17.89 -4.69
C ARG A 104 -24.17 -18.22 -3.20
N ASN A 105 -24.87 -17.45 -2.38
CA ASN A 105 -24.86 -17.56 -0.93
C ASN A 105 -26.18 -18.11 -0.37
N ARG A 106 -27.05 -18.76 -1.19
CA ARG A 106 -28.41 -19.14 -0.84
C ARG A 106 -28.55 -19.99 0.42
N ALA A 107 -27.53 -20.77 0.75
CA ALA A 107 -27.52 -21.63 1.94
C ALA A 107 -27.13 -20.87 3.23
N LEU A 108 -26.70 -19.63 3.15
CA LEU A 108 -26.27 -18.85 4.32
C LEU A 108 -27.47 -18.25 5.06
N THR A 109 -27.42 -18.39 6.38
CA THR A 109 -28.34 -17.74 7.34
C THR A 109 -27.78 -16.40 7.85
N LEU A 110 -26.53 -16.09 7.54
CA LEU A 110 -25.87 -14.84 7.91
C LEU A 110 -26.10 -13.79 6.82
N PRO A 111 -26.25 -12.50 7.22
CA PRO A 111 -26.37 -11.42 6.25
C PRO A 111 -25.11 -11.30 5.36
N ILE A 112 -25.34 -11.12 4.07
CA ILE A 112 -24.29 -10.76 3.12
C ILE A 112 -24.43 -9.28 2.75
N LYS A 113 -23.32 -8.57 2.64
CA LYS A 113 -23.30 -7.13 2.29
C LYS A 113 -23.58 -6.95 0.80
N ILE A 114 -24.58 -6.12 0.48
CA ILE A 114 -24.91 -5.75 -0.91
C ILE A 114 -24.28 -4.42 -1.26
N ARG A 115 -24.43 -3.43 -0.39
CA ARG A 115 -23.85 -2.10 -0.60
C ARG A 115 -23.38 -1.50 0.73
N ARG A 116 -22.18 -0.93 0.71
CA ARG A 116 -21.59 -0.22 1.85
C ARG A 116 -21.66 1.29 1.63
N ASP A 117 -21.52 2.04 2.71
CA ASP A 117 -21.40 3.50 2.68
C ASP A 117 -22.56 4.19 1.97
N ILE A 118 -23.78 3.83 2.35
CA ILE A 118 -24.99 4.43 1.81
C ILE A 118 -25.35 5.72 2.54
N ALA A 119 -25.89 6.68 1.80
CA ALA A 119 -26.33 7.95 2.35
C ALA A 119 -27.65 7.79 3.16
N ALA A 120 -27.88 8.70 4.10
CA ALA A 120 -29.04 8.64 4.99
C ALA A 120 -30.41 8.71 4.27
N ASP A 121 -30.47 9.39 3.13
CA ASP A 121 -31.68 9.45 2.31
C ASP A 121 -32.04 8.08 1.70
N LEU A 122 -31.04 7.27 1.34
CA LEU A 122 -31.25 5.91 0.87
C LEU A 122 -31.67 4.98 2.01
N VAL A 123 -31.13 5.18 3.22
CA VAL A 123 -31.58 4.47 4.43
C VAL A 123 -33.07 4.71 4.66
N ALA A 124 -33.52 5.98 4.64
CA ALA A 124 -34.92 6.33 4.83
C ALA A 124 -35.83 5.63 3.81
N LYS A 125 -35.45 5.63 2.52
CA LYS A 125 -36.21 4.96 1.45
C LYS A 125 -36.33 3.43 1.65
N ILE A 126 -35.27 2.79 2.17
CA ILE A 126 -35.30 1.35 2.45
C ILE A 126 -36.21 1.07 3.65
N GLU A 127 -36.11 1.85 4.71
CA GLU A 127 -36.95 1.70 5.91
C GLU A 127 -38.44 1.92 5.61
N GLU A 128 -38.80 2.94 4.78
CA GLU A 128 -40.17 3.17 4.34
C GLU A 128 -40.76 1.96 3.55
N ASN A 129 -39.92 1.26 2.78
CA ASN A 129 -40.32 0.10 1.99
C ASN A 129 -40.06 -1.24 2.69
N SER A 130 -39.69 -1.25 3.97
CA SER A 130 -39.26 -2.46 4.70
C SER A 130 -40.27 -3.61 4.65
N ASN A 131 -41.59 -3.30 4.56
CA ASN A 131 -42.65 -4.31 4.41
C ASN A 131 -42.61 -5.10 3.09
N GLN A 132 -41.91 -4.58 2.06
CA GLN A 132 -41.76 -5.19 0.73
C GLN A 132 -40.34 -5.71 0.49
N LEU A 133 -39.47 -5.68 1.49
CA LEU A 133 -38.06 -6.00 1.43
C LEU A 133 -37.71 -7.14 2.41
N ALA A 134 -38.28 -8.33 2.16
CA ALA A 134 -38.03 -9.50 3.00
C ALA A 134 -36.53 -9.85 3.00
N GLY A 135 -35.96 -10.05 4.20
CA GLY A 135 -34.54 -10.40 4.38
C GLY A 135 -33.56 -9.27 4.11
N VAL A 136 -34.01 -8.04 3.80
CA VAL A 136 -33.13 -6.87 3.62
C VAL A 136 -32.98 -6.15 4.95
N LEU A 137 -31.73 -5.81 5.31
CA LEU A 137 -31.37 -5.13 6.55
C LEU A 137 -30.51 -3.90 6.26
N VAL A 138 -30.72 -2.85 7.04
CA VAL A 138 -29.79 -1.72 7.12
C VAL A 138 -28.98 -1.89 8.40
N GLU A 139 -27.68 -1.88 8.29
CA GLU A 139 -26.76 -2.06 9.43
C GLU A 139 -25.75 -0.92 9.49
N VAL A 140 -25.34 -0.55 10.70
CA VAL A 140 -24.19 0.33 10.92
C VAL A 140 -22.96 -0.54 11.11
N GLU A 141 -21.95 -0.34 10.26
CA GLU A 141 -20.70 -1.06 10.37
C GLU A 141 -19.49 -0.13 10.42
N PRO A 142 -18.37 -0.57 11.04
CA PRO A 142 -17.12 0.18 11.00
C PRO A 142 -16.48 0.07 9.61
N LEU A 143 -16.49 1.16 8.86
CA LEU A 143 -15.89 1.23 7.51
C LEU A 143 -14.51 1.88 7.57
N ARG A 144 -13.54 1.33 6.86
CA ARG A 144 -12.19 1.90 6.74
C ARG A 144 -12.25 3.27 6.09
N TYR A 145 -11.38 4.20 6.52
CA TYR A 145 -11.33 5.57 5.99
C TYR A 145 -9.88 6.06 5.89
N TYR A 146 -9.53 6.65 4.74
CA TYR A 146 -8.21 7.18 4.43
C TYR A 146 -8.32 8.70 4.21
N PRO A 147 -7.97 9.53 5.21
CA PRO A 147 -8.18 10.98 5.17
C PRO A 147 -7.46 11.72 4.02
N PHE A 148 -6.33 11.17 3.57
CA PHE A 148 -5.48 11.78 2.55
C PHE A 148 -5.65 11.16 1.16
N ALA A 149 -6.73 10.40 0.96
CA ALA A 149 -7.08 9.82 -0.34
C ALA A 149 -5.88 9.12 -1.01
N ASP A 150 -5.49 9.58 -2.19
CA ASP A 150 -4.49 8.96 -3.06
C ASP A 150 -3.03 9.16 -2.64
N THR A 151 -2.75 10.15 -1.76
CA THR A 151 -1.37 10.53 -1.38
C THR A 151 -0.57 9.41 -0.70
N PHE A 152 -1.26 8.52 0.02
CA PHE A 152 -0.62 7.42 0.78
C PHE A 152 -1.00 6.03 0.25
N SER A 153 -1.71 5.94 -0.87
CA SER A 153 -2.30 4.68 -1.34
C SER A 153 -1.28 3.55 -1.52
N HIS A 154 -0.10 3.84 -2.04
CA HIS A 154 0.94 2.84 -2.25
C HIS A 154 1.71 2.44 -0.99
N THR A 155 1.67 3.28 0.05
CA THR A 155 2.24 2.96 1.37
C THR A 155 1.23 2.18 2.21
N LEU A 156 0.02 2.73 2.34
CA LEU A 156 -1.02 2.12 3.18
C LEU A 156 -1.64 0.89 2.52
N GLY A 157 -1.78 0.91 1.20
CA GLY A 157 -2.59 -0.07 0.50
C GLY A 157 -4.09 0.21 0.64
N TYR A 158 -4.88 -0.83 0.57
CA TYR A 158 -6.34 -0.76 0.68
C TYR A 158 -6.91 -2.06 1.23
N VAL A 159 -8.15 -2.02 1.69
CA VAL A 159 -8.92 -3.19 2.10
C VAL A 159 -10.05 -3.45 1.10
N ASN A 160 -10.43 -4.70 0.94
CA ASN A 160 -11.58 -5.09 0.12
C ASN A 160 -12.18 -6.40 0.66
N GLU A 161 -13.40 -6.75 0.20
CA GLU A 161 -14.08 -7.98 0.62
C GLU A 161 -13.21 -9.23 0.42
N ILE A 162 -13.29 -10.14 1.38
CA ILE A 162 -12.62 -11.43 1.32
C ILE A 162 -13.21 -12.30 0.21
N ARG A 163 -12.38 -13.07 -0.47
CA ARG A 163 -12.79 -13.99 -1.54
C ARG A 163 -13.16 -15.35 -0.99
N GLU A 164 -13.97 -16.09 -1.73
CA GLU A 164 -14.40 -17.45 -1.33
C GLU A 164 -13.23 -18.44 -1.10
N ASP A 165 -12.19 -18.35 -1.91
CA ASP A 165 -11.00 -19.19 -1.76
C ASP A 165 -10.19 -18.85 -0.51
N GLU A 166 -10.19 -17.59 -0.09
CA GLU A 166 -9.56 -17.12 1.15
C GLU A 166 -10.36 -17.55 2.37
N LEU A 167 -11.69 -17.44 2.33
CA LEU A 167 -12.60 -17.96 3.37
C LEU A 167 -12.41 -19.46 3.63
N LYS A 168 -12.17 -20.24 2.57
CA LYS A 168 -11.90 -21.68 2.70
C LYS A 168 -10.56 -21.97 3.37
N ARG A 169 -9.58 -21.05 3.26
CA ARG A 169 -8.25 -21.18 3.88
C ARG A 169 -8.23 -20.73 5.34
N ASP A 170 -9.02 -19.73 5.68
CA ASP A 170 -9.08 -19.17 7.04
C ASP A 170 -10.52 -18.97 7.49
N SER A 171 -11.01 -19.92 8.28
CA SER A 171 -12.37 -19.93 8.85
C SER A 171 -12.60 -18.87 9.95
N SER A 172 -11.59 -18.08 10.31
CA SER A 172 -11.73 -16.98 11.26
C SER A 172 -12.36 -15.73 10.65
N TYR A 173 -12.55 -15.71 9.33
CA TYR A 173 -13.27 -14.65 8.62
C TYR A 173 -14.72 -15.03 8.35
N ASN A 174 -15.56 -14.01 8.28
CA ASN A 174 -16.94 -14.11 7.81
C ASN A 174 -17.05 -13.63 6.34
N PRO A 175 -18.07 -14.07 5.57
CA PRO A 175 -18.21 -13.73 4.15
C PRO A 175 -18.24 -12.25 3.80
N SER A 176 -18.53 -11.39 4.77
CA SER A 176 -18.58 -9.93 4.57
C SER A 176 -17.40 -9.19 5.18
N ASN A 177 -16.40 -9.88 5.71
CA ASN A 177 -15.20 -9.22 6.23
C ASN A 177 -14.39 -8.59 5.09
N CYS A 178 -13.69 -7.50 5.43
CA CYS A 178 -12.67 -6.91 4.56
C CYS A 178 -11.28 -7.36 5.01
N ILE A 179 -10.41 -7.61 4.03
CA ILE A 179 -9.00 -7.99 4.23
C ILE A 179 -8.09 -6.98 3.54
N GLY A 180 -6.92 -6.71 4.10
CA GLY A 180 -5.88 -5.91 3.46
C GLY A 180 -5.40 -6.55 2.16
N ARG A 181 -5.34 -5.75 1.08
CA ARG A 181 -5.00 -6.24 -0.26
C ARG A 181 -3.60 -5.85 -0.71
N ALA A 182 -3.07 -4.76 -0.19
CA ALA A 182 -1.79 -4.20 -0.56
C ALA A 182 -1.18 -3.42 0.60
N GLY A 183 0.10 -3.07 0.51
CA GLY A 183 0.82 -2.19 1.42
C GLY A 183 0.78 -2.64 2.88
N ILE A 184 0.76 -1.65 3.78
CA ILE A 184 0.69 -1.86 5.24
C ILE A 184 -0.58 -2.61 5.65
N GLU A 185 -1.72 -2.34 4.98
CA GLU A 185 -2.98 -3.04 5.27
C GLU A 185 -2.87 -4.56 5.08
N ALA A 186 -2.17 -5.01 4.02
CA ALA A 186 -1.95 -6.42 3.77
C ALA A 186 -0.87 -7.02 4.67
N GLN A 187 0.25 -6.32 4.82
CA GLN A 187 1.40 -6.81 5.60
C GLN A 187 1.06 -7.01 7.08
N TYR A 188 0.29 -6.07 7.63
CA TYR A 188 -0.06 -6.07 9.05
C TYR A 188 -1.53 -6.43 9.32
N GLU A 189 -2.19 -7.14 8.38
CA GLU A 189 -3.56 -7.60 8.47
C GLU A 189 -3.86 -8.25 9.83
N LYS A 190 -3.00 -9.17 10.27
CA LYS A 190 -3.13 -9.92 11.53
C LYS A 190 -3.26 -9.01 12.75
N TYR A 191 -2.64 -7.83 12.72
CA TYR A 191 -2.68 -6.87 13.83
C TYR A 191 -3.83 -5.88 13.68
N LEU A 192 -4.09 -5.46 12.42
CA LEU A 192 -5.06 -4.41 12.13
C LEU A 192 -6.52 -4.86 12.20
N ARG A 193 -6.84 -6.12 11.83
CA ARG A 193 -8.23 -6.57 11.65
C ARG A 193 -9.05 -6.61 12.94
N GLY A 194 -8.42 -6.88 14.10
CA GLY A 194 -9.13 -7.16 15.34
C GLY A 194 -9.85 -8.51 15.35
N TYR A 195 -10.80 -8.69 16.27
CA TYR A 195 -11.60 -9.91 16.40
C TYR A 195 -13.07 -9.52 16.50
N ASP A 196 -13.90 -10.04 15.59
CA ASP A 196 -15.33 -9.81 15.58
C ASP A 196 -15.98 -10.34 16.86
N GLY A 197 -16.95 -9.59 17.33
CA GLY A 197 -17.81 -9.98 18.43
C GLY A 197 -19.08 -10.68 17.95
N MET A 198 -19.88 -11.12 18.90
CA MET A 198 -21.16 -11.76 18.65
C MET A 198 -22.19 -11.29 19.69
N ARG A 199 -23.37 -10.92 19.23
CA ARG A 199 -24.54 -10.66 20.07
C ARG A 199 -25.69 -11.58 19.68
N PHE A 200 -26.56 -11.85 20.63
CA PHE A 200 -27.79 -12.60 20.39
C PHE A 200 -28.96 -11.61 20.37
N ILE A 201 -29.73 -11.65 19.30
CA ILE A 201 -30.90 -10.79 19.10
C ILE A 201 -32.15 -11.65 18.95
N GLU A 202 -33.26 -11.13 19.45
CA GLU A 202 -34.58 -11.67 19.20
C GLU A 202 -35.11 -11.08 17.89
N VAL A 203 -35.67 -11.94 17.05
CA VAL A 203 -36.30 -11.53 15.79
C VAL A 203 -37.75 -11.98 15.77
N ASP A 204 -38.61 -11.17 15.13
CA ASP A 204 -40.02 -11.50 14.89
C ASP A 204 -40.16 -12.54 13.76
N SER A 205 -41.40 -12.92 13.45
CA SER A 205 -41.73 -13.87 12.38
C SER A 205 -41.30 -13.38 10.97
N ARG A 206 -40.94 -12.11 10.81
CA ARG A 206 -40.44 -11.49 9.57
C ARG A 206 -38.93 -11.29 9.57
N GLY A 207 -38.23 -11.76 10.63
CA GLY A 207 -36.79 -11.60 10.76
C GLY A 207 -36.35 -10.23 11.27
N LYS A 208 -37.27 -9.33 11.63
CA LYS A 208 -36.95 -8.00 12.16
C LYS A 208 -36.48 -8.09 13.61
N GLU A 209 -35.39 -7.38 13.95
CA GLU A 209 -34.87 -7.31 15.31
C GLU A 209 -35.89 -6.68 16.27
N VAL A 210 -36.24 -7.43 17.31
CA VAL A 210 -37.13 -6.99 18.39
C VAL A 210 -36.33 -6.40 19.56
N GLY A 211 -35.15 -7.00 19.83
CA GLY A 211 -34.27 -6.52 20.89
C GLY A 211 -33.16 -7.50 21.26
N PRO A 212 -32.26 -7.11 22.17
CA PRO A 212 -31.18 -7.97 22.63
C PRO A 212 -31.66 -9.05 23.59
N ILE A 213 -31.05 -10.24 23.53
CA ILE A 213 -31.30 -11.31 24.51
C ILE A 213 -30.24 -11.26 25.59
N TYR A 214 -30.62 -10.86 26.78
CA TYR A 214 -29.70 -10.69 27.92
C TYR A 214 -29.30 -11.99 28.61
N GLU A 215 -30.03 -13.09 28.39
CA GLU A 215 -29.77 -14.41 28.98
C GLU A 215 -28.52 -15.08 28.40
N LYS A 216 -28.11 -14.71 27.19
CA LYS A 216 -26.91 -15.22 26.52
C LYS A 216 -25.82 -14.14 26.55
N LYS A 217 -24.64 -14.47 27.12
CA LYS A 217 -23.53 -13.54 27.19
C LYS A 217 -23.02 -13.19 25.79
N PRO A 218 -23.02 -11.90 25.41
CA PRO A 218 -22.38 -11.47 24.16
C PRO A 218 -20.87 -11.61 24.26
N ALA A 219 -20.21 -11.89 23.12
CA ALA A 219 -18.77 -11.74 23.00
C ALA A 219 -18.49 -10.36 22.41
N PRO A 220 -17.85 -9.43 23.16
CA PRO A 220 -17.56 -8.10 22.62
C PRO A 220 -16.55 -8.17 21.48
N ALA A 221 -16.72 -7.30 20.49
CA ALA A 221 -15.73 -7.11 19.45
C ALA A 221 -14.45 -6.50 20.04
N GLN A 222 -13.30 -6.99 19.61
CA GLN A 222 -11.99 -6.48 20.02
C GLN A 222 -11.36 -5.71 18.84
N ALA A 223 -11.15 -4.40 19.03
CA ALA A 223 -10.52 -3.57 18.00
C ALA A 223 -9.09 -4.04 17.68
N GLY A 224 -8.67 -3.85 16.45
CA GLY A 224 -7.30 -4.11 16.02
C GLY A 224 -6.28 -3.19 16.70
N ALA A 225 -5.00 -3.57 16.63
CA ALA A 225 -3.88 -2.79 17.13
C ALA A 225 -3.66 -1.53 16.30
N ASP A 226 -3.30 -0.42 16.94
CA ASP A 226 -2.87 0.78 16.24
C ASP A 226 -1.42 0.64 15.77
N LEU A 227 -1.13 1.14 14.56
CA LEU A 227 0.22 1.16 14.00
C LEU A 227 0.74 2.58 13.91
N TYR A 228 1.99 2.77 14.27
CA TYR A 228 2.76 3.98 13.99
C TYR A 228 3.80 3.65 12.92
N LEU A 229 3.82 4.42 11.85
CA LEU A 229 4.74 4.25 10.74
C LEU A 229 5.94 5.19 10.88
N THR A 230 6.99 4.93 10.11
CA THR A 230 8.17 5.80 9.97
C THR A 230 7.92 6.99 9.03
N ILE A 231 6.86 6.92 8.23
CA ILE A 231 6.45 7.98 7.29
C ILE A 231 6.24 9.30 8.03
N ASP A 232 6.70 10.39 7.43
CA ASP A 232 6.37 11.77 7.81
C ASP A 232 5.27 12.29 6.87
N ALA A 233 4.10 12.57 7.43
CA ALA A 233 2.93 12.95 6.64
C ALA A 233 3.12 14.32 5.95
N SER A 234 3.86 15.25 6.54
CA SER A 234 4.15 16.54 5.94
C SER A 234 5.06 16.38 4.72
N LEU A 235 6.16 15.66 4.88
CA LEU A 235 7.10 15.37 3.80
C LEU A 235 6.46 14.58 2.67
N GLN A 236 5.65 13.55 2.98
CA GLN A 236 4.94 12.74 1.99
C GLN A 236 3.99 13.60 1.15
N ARG A 237 3.20 14.47 1.80
CA ARG A 237 2.28 15.38 1.10
C ARG A 237 3.03 16.39 0.24
N PHE A 238 4.08 16.98 0.76
CA PHE A 238 4.94 17.89 0.01
C PHE A 238 5.55 17.18 -1.22
N ALA A 239 6.13 15.99 -1.04
CA ALA A 239 6.71 15.19 -2.12
C ALA A 239 5.66 14.83 -3.18
N TYR A 240 4.44 14.51 -2.77
CA TYR A 240 3.34 14.23 -3.69
C TYR A 240 2.93 15.49 -4.49
N GLN A 241 2.87 16.64 -3.84
CA GLN A 241 2.46 17.91 -4.41
C GLN A 241 3.47 18.47 -5.43
N ILE A 242 4.78 18.42 -5.14
CA ILE A 242 5.81 18.92 -6.08
C ILE A 242 5.87 18.11 -7.38
N LEU A 243 5.28 16.91 -7.37
CA LEU A 243 5.17 16.05 -8.55
C LEU A 243 3.85 16.26 -9.34
N LYS A 244 3.08 17.33 -9.06
CA LYS A 244 1.77 17.54 -9.70
C LYS A 244 1.82 17.54 -11.24
N ASP A 245 2.89 18.08 -11.81
CA ASP A 245 3.08 18.24 -13.26
C ASP A 245 3.73 17.01 -13.93
N TYR A 246 4.01 15.94 -13.14
CA TYR A 246 4.61 14.71 -13.63
C TYR A 246 3.66 13.52 -13.46
N ASN A 247 3.44 12.78 -14.54
CA ASN A 247 2.45 11.71 -14.57
C ASN A 247 2.96 10.37 -13.98
N GLN A 248 4.21 10.02 -14.26
CA GLN A 248 4.79 8.71 -13.89
C GLN A 248 6.10 8.93 -13.15
N THR A 249 6.05 8.82 -11.82
CA THR A 249 7.18 9.14 -10.96
C THR A 249 7.23 8.26 -9.72
N ALA A 250 8.41 8.17 -9.11
CA ALA A 250 8.55 7.63 -7.75
C ALA A 250 9.59 8.41 -6.96
N ILE A 251 9.32 8.57 -5.66
CA ILE A 251 10.26 9.08 -4.66
C ILE A 251 10.33 8.09 -3.51
N VAL A 252 11.55 7.77 -3.08
CA VAL A 252 11.83 7.04 -1.84
C VAL A 252 12.70 7.92 -0.97
N GLY A 253 12.23 8.25 0.24
CA GLY A 253 12.99 8.96 1.27
C GLY A 253 13.30 8.04 2.44
N ILE A 254 14.57 7.97 2.87
CA ILE A 254 15.05 7.12 3.96
C ILE A 254 15.69 7.96 5.06
N ASP A 255 15.32 7.73 6.30
CA ASP A 255 16.04 8.16 7.49
C ASP A 255 17.27 7.26 7.67
N LEU A 256 18.46 7.82 7.57
CA LEU A 256 19.70 7.05 7.61
C LEU A 256 20.07 6.57 9.02
N SER A 257 19.42 7.08 10.06
CA SER A 257 19.68 6.69 11.44
C SER A 257 19.17 5.29 11.80
N ASP A 258 18.08 4.87 11.15
CA ASP A 258 17.42 3.60 11.46
C ASP A 258 16.92 2.83 10.22
N GLY A 259 16.95 3.44 9.02
CA GLY A 259 16.44 2.86 7.77
C GLY A 259 14.93 3.04 7.59
N GLY A 260 14.27 3.83 8.44
CA GLY A 260 12.86 4.14 8.33
C GLY A 260 12.53 4.88 7.03
N ILE A 261 11.52 4.40 6.31
CA ILE A 261 11.00 5.08 5.13
C ILE A 261 10.17 6.28 5.60
N ILE A 262 10.68 7.49 5.36
CA ILE A 262 10.00 8.73 5.74
C ILE A 262 9.09 9.28 4.64
N CYS A 263 9.30 8.83 3.40
CA CYS A 263 8.52 9.23 2.24
C CYS A 263 8.56 8.10 1.19
N LEU A 264 7.39 7.70 0.67
CA LEU A 264 7.26 6.72 -0.40
C LEU A 264 6.13 7.14 -1.33
N VAL A 265 6.49 7.81 -2.41
CA VAL A 265 5.54 8.29 -3.43
C VAL A 265 5.66 7.45 -4.69
N SER A 266 4.52 7.08 -5.25
CA SER A 266 4.39 6.50 -6.58
C SER A 266 3.20 7.15 -7.29
N LYS A 267 3.41 7.69 -8.50
CA LYS A 267 2.37 8.29 -9.34
C LYS A 267 2.31 7.61 -10.71
N PRO A 268 1.09 7.55 -11.32
CA PRO A 268 -0.18 7.90 -10.72
C PRO A 268 -0.53 7.00 -9.55
N SER A 269 -1.45 7.46 -8.71
CA SER A 269 -1.98 6.76 -7.55
C SER A 269 -3.51 6.63 -7.66
N PHE A 270 -4.16 6.10 -6.64
CA PHE A 270 -5.59 5.89 -6.58
C PHE A 270 -6.13 6.24 -5.19
N ASP A 271 -7.39 6.65 -5.09
CA ASP A 271 -8.03 6.83 -3.78
C ASP A 271 -8.50 5.46 -3.23
N PRO A 272 -7.95 4.97 -2.10
CA PRO A 272 -8.37 3.70 -1.51
C PRO A 272 -9.83 3.69 -1.04
N ASN A 273 -10.41 4.86 -0.74
CA ASN A 273 -11.78 4.96 -0.26
C ASN A 273 -12.81 4.47 -1.29
N ILE A 274 -12.54 4.66 -2.59
CA ILE A 274 -13.45 4.19 -3.64
C ILE A 274 -13.55 2.67 -3.76
N LEU A 275 -12.57 1.94 -3.21
CA LEU A 275 -12.51 0.48 -3.25
C LEU A 275 -13.25 -0.21 -2.09
N LEU A 276 -13.81 0.57 -1.16
CA LEU A 276 -14.48 0.06 0.04
C LEU A 276 -15.92 -0.43 -0.21
N GLY A 277 -16.49 -0.04 -1.33
CA GLY A 277 -17.83 -0.41 -1.75
C GLY A 277 -17.85 -0.99 -3.16
N PRO A 278 -19.04 -1.33 -3.67
CA PRO A 278 -19.17 -1.75 -5.06
C PRO A 278 -18.83 -0.56 -5.96
N LEU A 279 -17.72 -0.69 -6.69
CA LEU A 279 -17.31 0.27 -7.70
C LEU A 279 -18.05 -0.07 -9.01
N PRO A 280 -18.69 0.91 -9.69
CA PRO A 280 -19.28 0.68 -11.00
C PRO A 280 -18.26 0.07 -11.97
N ALA A 281 -18.70 -0.93 -12.76
CA ALA A 281 -17.81 -1.64 -13.67
C ALA A 281 -17.05 -0.71 -14.63
N GLU A 282 -17.67 0.40 -15.04
CA GLU A 282 -17.04 1.41 -15.89
C GLU A 282 -15.88 2.12 -15.17
N GLU A 283 -16.05 2.51 -13.90
CA GLU A 283 -15.00 3.15 -13.11
C GLU A 283 -13.86 2.17 -12.79
N TRP A 284 -14.20 0.92 -12.44
CA TRP A 284 -13.21 -0.14 -12.27
C TRP A 284 -12.40 -0.35 -13.54
N ASN A 285 -13.08 -0.45 -14.70
CA ASN A 285 -12.43 -0.62 -15.99
C ASN A 285 -11.55 0.57 -16.37
N LYS A 286 -11.92 1.80 -16.04
CA LYS A 286 -11.06 2.99 -16.21
C LYS A 286 -9.76 2.84 -15.40
N LEU A 287 -9.85 2.44 -14.14
CA LEU A 287 -8.67 2.29 -13.27
C LEU A 287 -7.73 1.17 -13.71
N ILE A 288 -8.26 -0.02 -14.03
CA ILE A 288 -7.41 -1.18 -14.38
C ILE A 288 -6.81 -1.08 -15.78
N ASN A 289 -7.47 -0.37 -16.71
CA ASN A 289 -7.01 -0.18 -18.08
C ASN A 289 -6.24 1.14 -18.27
N ASP A 290 -6.07 1.94 -17.21
CA ASP A 290 -5.27 3.16 -17.27
C ASP A 290 -3.82 2.83 -17.62
N ARG A 291 -3.32 3.45 -18.70
CA ARG A 291 -1.94 3.28 -19.17
C ARG A 291 -0.90 3.72 -18.14
N GLY A 292 -1.26 4.63 -17.25
CA GLY A 292 -0.46 5.06 -16.13
C GLY A 292 -0.31 4.00 -15.03
N LYS A 293 -1.17 2.97 -15.00
CA LYS A 293 -1.17 1.87 -14.02
C LYS A 293 -1.20 2.39 -12.58
N PRO A 294 -2.29 3.01 -12.11
CA PRO A 294 -2.36 3.64 -10.78
C PRO A 294 -2.18 2.67 -9.61
N PHE A 295 -2.46 1.37 -9.78
CA PHE A 295 -2.23 0.36 -8.74
C PHE A 295 -0.79 -0.14 -8.66
N PHE A 296 0.07 0.25 -9.60
CA PHE A 296 1.44 -0.24 -9.68
C PHE A 296 2.40 0.64 -8.88
N ASN A 297 2.96 0.10 -7.79
CA ASN A 297 3.93 0.81 -6.94
C ASN A 297 5.28 0.93 -7.64
N ARG A 298 5.56 2.08 -8.27
CA ARG A 298 6.79 2.34 -9.00
C ARG A 298 8.02 2.38 -8.11
N ALA A 299 7.85 2.75 -6.84
CA ALA A 299 8.95 2.86 -5.91
C ALA A 299 9.60 1.51 -5.58
N THR A 300 8.79 0.44 -5.56
CA THR A 300 9.22 -0.90 -5.12
C THR A 300 9.09 -1.98 -6.20
N MET A 301 8.18 -1.82 -7.16
CA MET A 301 7.86 -2.85 -8.15
C MET A 301 8.48 -2.63 -9.53
N SER A 302 8.73 -1.37 -9.92
CA SER A 302 9.23 -1.08 -11.26
C SER A 302 10.73 -1.24 -11.35
N GLY A 303 11.19 -2.07 -12.28
CA GLY A 303 12.60 -2.20 -12.61
C GLY A 303 12.98 -1.26 -13.76
N TYR A 304 13.88 -0.33 -13.50
CA TYR A 304 14.39 0.63 -14.49
C TYR A 304 15.89 0.47 -14.69
N PRO A 305 16.42 0.77 -15.89
CA PRO A 305 17.85 0.96 -16.05
C PRO A 305 18.30 2.12 -15.12
N PRO A 306 19.31 1.92 -14.26
CA PRO A 306 19.74 2.97 -13.34
C PRO A 306 20.53 4.11 -14.03
N GLY A 307 21.03 3.89 -15.23
CA GLY A 307 21.88 4.86 -15.89
C GLY A 307 23.11 5.24 -15.06
N SER A 308 23.53 6.49 -15.12
CA SER A 308 24.73 6.96 -14.44
C SER A 308 24.68 6.89 -12.89
N THR A 309 23.52 6.62 -12.28
CA THR A 309 23.45 6.37 -10.83
C THR A 309 24.06 5.04 -10.43
N PHE A 310 24.32 4.14 -11.38
CA PHE A 310 25.00 2.87 -11.17
C PHE A 310 26.53 2.95 -11.22
N LYS A 311 27.10 4.06 -11.73
CA LYS A 311 28.56 4.23 -11.85
C LYS A 311 29.32 4.07 -10.53
N PRO A 312 28.82 4.52 -9.36
CA PRO A 312 29.43 4.23 -8.07
C PRO A 312 29.58 2.72 -7.80
N CYS A 313 28.62 1.88 -8.16
CA CYS A 313 28.72 0.42 -8.02
C CYS A 313 29.82 -0.16 -8.93
N ILE A 314 29.93 0.32 -10.17
CA ILE A 314 31.01 -0.06 -11.11
C ILE A 314 32.38 0.36 -10.56
N ALA A 315 32.47 1.58 -9.98
CA ALA A 315 33.70 2.06 -9.37
C ALA A 315 34.11 1.20 -8.16
N LEU A 316 33.13 0.86 -7.27
CA LEU A 316 33.36 -0.05 -6.14
C LEU A 316 33.86 -1.42 -6.62
N ALA A 317 33.29 -1.98 -7.69
CA ALA A 317 33.74 -3.24 -8.25
C ALA A 317 35.22 -3.19 -8.71
N GLY A 318 35.63 -2.08 -9.29
CA GLY A 318 37.02 -1.88 -9.68
C GLY A 318 37.98 -1.64 -8.53
N LEU A 319 37.58 -0.82 -7.54
CA LEU A 319 38.37 -0.51 -6.36
C LEU A 319 38.57 -1.75 -5.48
N GLU A 320 37.51 -2.51 -5.24
CA GLU A 320 37.52 -3.69 -4.37
C GLU A 320 38.44 -4.79 -4.90
N ASN A 321 38.56 -4.91 -6.23
CA ASN A 321 39.40 -5.92 -6.87
C ASN A 321 40.78 -5.38 -7.30
N GLY A 322 41.20 -4.20 -6.82
CA GLY A 322 42.51 -3.60 -7.14
C GLY A 322 42.69 -3.23 -8.62
N LEU A 323 41.61 -3.23 -9.41
CA LEU A 323 41.63 -2.86 -10.82
C LEU A 323 41.58 -1.35 -11.04
N LEU A 324 41.07 -0.60 -10.04
CA LEU A 324 41.03 0.85 -10.01
C LEU A 324 41.66 1.39 -8.72
N ALA A 325 42.14 2.61 -8.79
CA ALA A 325 42.54 3.46 -7.68
C ALA A 325 42.00 4.88 -7.92
N LYS A 326 42.02 5.74 -6.89
CA LYS A 326 41.61 7.14 -6.99
C LYS A 326 42.23 7.87 -8.20
N ASN A 327 43.49 7.58 -8.48
CA ASN A 327 44.27 8.21 -9.56
C ASN A 327 44.39 7.31 -10.82
N THR A 328 43.46 6.40 -11.03
CA THR A 328 43.45 5.61 -12.29
C THR A 328 42.99 6.50 -13.43
N TYR A 329 43.78 6.51 -14.52
CA TYR A 329 43.49 7.20 -15.75
C TYR A 329 43.31 6.17 -16.89
N PHE A 330 42.42 6.49 -17.82
CA PHE A 330 42.20 5.78 -19.07
C PHE A 330 42.50 6.68 -20.25
N GLN A 331 42.20 6.21 -21.46
CA GLN A 331 42.27 7.06 -22.65
C GLN A 331 41.38 8.29 -22.46
N PRO A 332 41.84 9.51 -22.81
CA PRO A 332 41.08 10.74 -22.64
C PRO A 332 39.70 10.68 -23.31
N CYS A 333 38.72 11.35 -22.71
CA CYS A 333 37.40 11.46 -23.27
C CYS A 333 37.37 12.47 -24.43
N ALA A 334 37.40 11.99 -25.67
CA ALA A 334 37.25 12.79 -26.88
C ALA A 334 35.77 12.91 -27.36
N GLY A 335 34.78 12.61 -26.47
CA GLY A 335 33.37 12.62 -26.82
C GLY A 335 32.88 11.34 -27.52
N LYS A 336 33.78 10.53 -28.07
CA LYS A 336 33.49 9.26 -28.79
C LYS A 336 34.49 8.17 -28.39
N PHE A 337 34.01 6.93 -28.35
CA PHE A 337 34.81 5.73 -28.05
C PHE A 337 34.45 4.64 -29.06
N HIS A 338 35.43 4.17 -29.81
CA HIS A 338 35.26 3.12 -30.82
C HIS A 338 35.52 1.74 -30.20
N PHE A 339 34.56 0.83 -30.32
CA PHE A 339 34.73 -0.54 -29.87
C PHE A 339 34.11 -1.51 -30.91
N GLY A 340 34.95 -2.36 -31.51
CA GLY A 340 34.55 -3.17 -32.65
C GLY A 340 34.09 -2.27 -33.82
N ASN A 341 32.93 -2.57 -34.37
CA ASN A 341 32.31 -1.81 -35.47
C ASN A 341 31.32 -0.73 -35.01
N ARG A 342 31.26 -0.41 -33.68
CA ARG A 342 30.34 0.56 -33.12
C ARG A 342 31.07 1.73 -32.49
N THR A 343 30.42 2.89 -32.53
CA THR A 343 30.85 4.11 -31.85
C THR A 343 29.92 4.42 -30.67
N PHE A 344 30.47 4.46 -29.48
CA PHE A 344 29.80 4.82 -28.24
C PHE A 344 30.05 6.30 -27.92
N LYS A 345 29.05 7.04 -27.50
CA LYS A 345 29.14 8.50 -27.30
C LYS A 345 29.17 8.85 -25.81
N CYS A 346 29.90 9.91 -25.49
CA CYS A 346 29.74 10.65 -24.25
C CYS A 346 28.83 11.87 -24.47
N TRP A 347 28.32 12.44 -23.40
CA TRP A 347 27.46 13.63 -23.47
C TRP A 347 28.25 14.93 -23.68
N ALA A 348 29.56 14.91 -23.37
CA ALA A 348 30.52 16.01 -23.62
C ALA A 348 31.92 15.45 -23.86
N THR A 349 32.85 16.31 -24.28
CA THR A 349 34.31 16.04 -24.34
C THR A 349 34.92 16.47 -23.00
N HIS A 350 35.42 15.52 -22.21
CA HIS A 350 35.91 15.78 -20.86
C HIS A 350 37.45 15.81 -20.73
N GLY A 351 38.18 15.33 -21.76
CA GLY A 351 39.62 15.21 -21.67
C GLY A 351 40.09 14.09 -20.75
N GLN A 352 41.25 14.31 -20.11
CA GLN A 352 41.87 13.36 -19.19
C GLN A 352 41.20 13.46 -17.80
N LEU A 353 40.69 12.35 -17.32
CA LEU A 353 39.98 12.27 -16.01
C LEU A 353 40.55 11.14 -15.16
N ASN A 354 40.63 11.35 -13.86
CA ASN A 354 40.76 10.31 -12.85
C ASN A 354 39.39 9.79 -12.42
N LEU A 355 39.34 8.82 -11.49
CA LEU A 355 38.10 8.19 -11.06
C LEU A 355 37.10 9.19 -10.44
N ILE A 356 37.56 10.09 -9.57
CA ILE A 356 36.71 11.10 -8.90
C ILE A 356 36.09 12.02 -9.95
N GLU A 357 36.91 12.61 -10.83
CA GLU A 357 36.43 13.50 -11.87
C GLU A 357 35.49 12.80 -12.85
N ALA A 358 35.74 11.51 -13.14
CA ALA A 358 34.88 10.72 -14.01
C ALA A 358 33.49 10.49 -13.43
N ILE A 359 33.37 10.31 -12.10
CA ILE A 359 32.08 10.23 -11.41
C ILE A 359 31.44 11.63 -11.35
N THR A 360 32.20 12.66 -10.97
CA THR A 360 31.77 14.07 -10.88
C THR A 360 31.15 14.53 -12.19
N GLN A 361 31.87 14.37 -13.31
CA GLN A 361 31.44 14.76 -14.65
C GLN A 361 30.56 13.70 -15.33
N SER A 362 30.31 12.57 -14.68
CA SER A 362 29.52 11.47 -15.24
C SER A 362 30.03 10.98 -16.60
N CYS A 363 31.34 10.90 -16.82
CA CYS A 363 31.95 10.57 -18.10
C CYS A 363 31.63 9.12 -18.52
N ASN A 364 30.93 8.95 -19.64
CA ASN A 364 30.61 7.62 -20.17
C ASN A 364 31.86 6.90 -20.69
N ILE A 365 32.77 7.60 -21.36
CA ILE A 365 33.96 6.97 -21.97
C ILE A 365 34.89 6.38 -20.91
N TYR A 366 35.05 7.05 -19.77
CA TYR A 366 35.76 6.48 -18.63
C TYR A 366 35.13 5.17 -18.19
N PHE A 367 33.80 5.15 -18.00
CA PHE A 367 33.07 3.99 -17.52
C PHE A 367 32.88 2.87 -18.56
N TYR A 368 32.90 3.15 -19.86
CA TYR A 368 33.02 2.11 -20.89
C TYR A 368 34.31 1.31 -20.73
N GLN A 369 35.43 2.02 -20.56
CA GLN A 369 36.76 1.40 -20.38
C GLN A 369 36.84 0.67 -19.04
N THR A 370 36.22 1.22 -17.99
CA THR A 370 36.10 0.57 -16.68
C THR A 370 35.33 -0.73 -16.77
N GLY A 371 34.16 -0.74 -17.41
CA GLY A 371 33.35 -1.96 -17.60
C GLY A 371 34.09 -3.07 -18.34
N LEU A 372 34.82 -2.71 -19.39
CA LEU A 372 35.69 -3.66 -20.13
C LEU A 372 36.81 -4.23 -19.25
N LYS A 373 37.45 -3.39 -18.43
CA LYS A 373 38.56 -3.78 -17.55
C LYS A 373 38.12 -4.70 -16.42
N ILE A 374 36.97 -4.43 -15.79
CA ILE A 374 36.43 -5.20 -14.67
C ILE A 374 35.82 -6.54 -15.15
N GLY A 375 35.05 -6.50 -16.21
CA GLY A 375 34.36 -7.67 -16.75
C GLY A 375 33.06 -8.02 -16.04
N LEU A 376 32.26 -8.91 -16.63
CA LEU A 376 30.89 -9.22 -16.20
C LEU A 376 30.82 -9.79 -14.78
N ASP A 377 31.66 -10.76 -14.47
CA ASP A 377 31.53 -11.55 -13.25
C ASP A 377 31.78 -10.71 -11.99
N LEU A 378 32.81 -9.84 -12.00
CA LEU A 378 33.10 -8.92 -10.89
C LEU A 378 32.05 -7.81 -10.77
N ILE A 379 31.54 -7.29 -11.90
CA ILE A 379 30.44 -6.32 -11.89
C ILE A 379 29.20 -6.97 -11.24
N ALA A 380 28.81 -8.16 -11.70
CA ALA A 380 27.63 -8.85 -11.18
C ALA A 380 27.78 -9.21 -9.69
N GLN A 381 28.95 -9.72 -9.29
CA GLN A 381 29.24 -10.08 -7.90
C GLN A 381 29.13 -8.85 -6.97
N THR A 382 29.74 -7.73 -7.36
CA THR A 382 29.67 -6.50 -6.55
C THR A 382 28.27 -5.93 -6.52
N ALA A 383 27.54 -5.93 -7.64
CA ALA A 383 26.16 -5.48 -7.69
C ALA A 383 25.24 -6.30 -6.75
N LEU A 384 25.40 -7.63 -6.73
CA LEU A 384 24.66 -8.51 -5.82
C LEU A 384 25.02 -8.24 -4.34
N LYS A 385 26.30 -8.01 -4.00
CA LYS A 385 26.73 -7.60 -2.65
C LYS A 385 26.10 -6.25 -2.25
N CYS A 386 26.01 -5.29 -3.17
CA CYS A 386 25.36 -4.01 -2.97
C CYS A 386 23.82 -4.08 -2.86
N GLY A 387 23.23 -5.29 -2.91
CA GLY A 387 21.81 -5.51 -2.74
C GLY A 387 20.98 -5.52 -4.03
N PHE A 388 21.54 -5.18 -5.17
CA PHE A 388 20.86 -5.29 -6.46
C PHE A 388 20.57 -6.76 -6.81
N GLY A 389 19.47 -7.01 -7.50
CA GLY A 389 19.07 -8.38 -7.86
C GLY A 389 18.44 -9.18 -6.70
N ASN A 390 18.30 -8.57 -5.51
CA ASN A 390 17.70 -9.16 -4.32
C ASN A 390 16.57 -8.24 -3.80
N LEU A 391 15.62 -8.80 -3.02
CA LEU A 391 14.66 -8.00 -2.28
C LEU A 391 15.39 -7.20 -1.19
N THR A 392 14.98 -5.96 -0.95
CA THR A 392 15.54 -5.13 0.13
C THR A 392 15.08 -5.60 1.49
N GLY A 393 13.89 -6.22 1.54
CA GLY A 393 13.25 -6.71 2.76
C GLY A 393 12.38 -5.65 3.44
N ILE A 394 11.91 -4.65 2.68
CA ILE A 394 10.90 -3.71 3.16
C ILE A 394 9.65 -4.46 3.60
N ASP A 395 8.98 -3.97 4.62
CA ASP A 395 7.80 -4.55 5.24
C ASP A 395 6.49 -4.22 4.51
N ILE A 396 6.48 -4.39 3.19
CA ILE A 396 5.28 -4.46 2.33
C ILE A 396 5.43 -5.61 1.33
N PRO A 397 4.31 -6.23 0.88
CA PRO A 397 4.40 -7.42 0.02
C PRO A 397 4.81 -7.11 -1.42
N GLU A 398 4.61 -5.87 -1.90
CA GLU A 398 4.86 -5.48 -3.29
C GLU A 398 6.32 -5.05 -3.49
N GLU A 399 7.22 -5.99 -3.72
CA GLU A 399 8.62 -5.72 -3.99
C GLU A 399 9.15 -6.55 -5.17
N ASN A 400 9.97 -5.92 -6.02
CA ASN A 400 10.66 -6.53 -7.15
C ASN A 400 12.17 -6.56 -6.91
N LYS A 401 12.79 -7.71 -7.13
CA LYS A 401 14.23 -7.89 -6.96
C LYS A 401 15.10 -7.24 -8.05
N GLY A 402 14.50 -6.65 -9.10
CA GLY A 402 15.23 -6.14 -10.24
C GLY A 402 15.95 -7.25 -11.02
N LEU A 403 16.97 -6.86 -11.79
CA LEU A 403 17.77 -7.79 -12.59
C LEU A 403 19.24 -7.38 -12.59
N VAL A 404 20.13 -8.26 -12.15
CA VAL A 404 21.57 -8.17 -12.33
C VAL A 404 21.98 -9.22 -13.36
N PRO A 405 22.49 -8.82 -14.55
CA PRO A 405 22.87 -9.78 -15.57
C PRO A 405 24.14 -10.54 -15.15
N THR A 406 23.98 -11.85 -15.01
CA THR A 406 25.08 -12.79 -14.76
C THR A 406 25.44 -13.50 -16.07
N ARG A 407 26.60 -14.20 -16.10
CA ARG A 407 26.99 -15.03 -17.25
C ARG A 407 25.89 -16.04 -17.62
N ARG A 408 25.31 -16.71 -16.58
CA ARG A 408 24.21 -17.65 -16.78
C ARG A 408 23.00 -16.99 -17.46
N TYR A 409 22.62 -15.78 -17.03
CA TYR A 409 21.52 -15.05 -17.63
C TYR A 409 21.79 -14.69 -19.10
N LEU A 410 22.99 -14.18 -19.41
CA LEU A 410 23.37 -13.81 -20.79
C LEU A 410 23.46 -15.04 -21.68
N ASP A 411 24.02 -16.16 -21.19
CA ASP A 411 24.10 -17.41 -21.95
C ASP A 411 22.71 -17.99 -22.26
N GLN A 412 21.74 -17.86 -21.31
CA GLN A 412 20.34 -18.26 -21.54
C GLN A 412 19.66 -17.36 -22.58
N ARG A 413 19.90 -16.06 -22.54
CA ARG A 413 19.23 -15.07 -23.38
C ARG A 413 19.78 -15.03 -24.80
N TYR A 414 21.09 -15.11 -24.96
CA TYR A 414 21.79 -14.91 -26.22
C TYR A 414 22.45 -16.19 -26.79
N GLY A 415 22.45 -17.27 -26.04
CA GLY A 415 23.18 -18.52 -26.32
C GLY A 415 24.56 -18.54 -25.66
N LYS A 416 25.01 -19.75 -25.29
CA LYS A 416 26.26 -19.98 -24.57
C LYS A 416 27.45 -19.35 -25.31
N ASN A 417 28.14 -18.39 -24.66
CA ASN A 417 29.27 -17.63 -25.16
C ASN A 417 29.01 -16.85 -26.49
N ARG A 418 27.72 -16.56 -26.80
CA ARG A 418 27.38 -15.79 -28.03
C ARG A 418 27.13 -14.31 -27.77
N TRP A 419 27.11 -13.85 -26.52
CA TRP A 419 26.94 -12.45 -26.21
C TRP A 419 28.22 -11.63 -26.46
N SER A 420 28.03 -10.40 -26.91
CA SER A 420 29.15 -9.49 -27.24
C SER A 420 29.75 -8.84 -26.01
N LYS A 421 31.06 -8.63 -25.98
CA LYS A 421 31.71 -7.78 -24.95
C LYS A 421 31.20 -6.34 -24.96
N GLY A 422 30.50 -5.90 -26.00
CA GLY A 422 29.78 -4.60 -26.02
C GLY A 422 28.73 -4.43 -24.92
N ILE A 423 28.20 -5.54 -24.36
CA ILE A 423 27.32 -5.51 -23.17
C ILE A 423 28.04 -4.86 -21.99
N LEU A 424 29.33 -5.08 -21.81
CA LEU A 424 30.11 -4.52 -20.69
C LEU A 424 30.21 -3.00 -20.75
N LEU A 425 30.20 -2.40 -21.95
CA LEU A 425 30.16 -0.95 -22.08
C LEU A 425 28.83 -0.39 -21.55
N ASN A 426 27.71 -1.01 -21.96
CA ASN A 426 26.40 -0.60 -21.50
C ASN A 426 26.27 -0.78 -19.98
N LEU A 427 26.68 -1.93 -19.42
CA LEU A 427 26.69 -2.18 -17.99
C LEU A 427 27.55 -1.16 -17.22
N GLY A 428 28.72 -0.79 -17.79
CA GLY A 428 29.61 0.22 -17.21
C GLY A 428 28.93 1.56 -16.96
N ILE A 429 27.88 1.88 -17.68
CA ILE A 429 27.10 3.13 -17.51
C ILE A 429 25.69 2.89 -16.97
N GLY A 430 25.39 1.69 -16.44
CA GLY A 430 24.08 1.35 -15.87
C GLY A 430 22.96 1.21 -16.90
N GLN A 431 23.29 0.77 -18.11
CA GLN A 431 22.35 0.55 -19.22
C GLN A 431 22.35 -0.91 -19.65
N GLY A 432 21.49 -1.26 -20.59
CA GLY A 432 21.34 -2.62 -21.11
C GLY A 432 20.47 -3.48 -20.20
N GLU A 433 20.98 -4.65 -19.79
CA GLU A 433 20.16 -5.66 -19.08
C GLU A 433 19.97 -5.39 -17.60
N ILE A 434 20.68 -4.44 -16.99
CA ILE A 434 20.54 -4.12 -15.56
C ILE A 434 19.24 -3.38 -15.28
N LEU A 435 18.44 -3.88 -14.32
CA LEU A 435 17.22 -3.23 -13.86
C LEU A 435 17.22 -3.13 -12.34
N VAL A 436 16.92 -1.96 -11.83
CA VAL A 436 16.86 -1.68 -10.37
C VAL A 436 15.57 -0.95 -10.02
N THR A 437 15.06 -1.16 -8.80
CA THR A 437 13.96 -0.35 -8.29
C THR A 437 14.50 0.93 -7.63
N PRO A 438 13.68 2.00 -7.54
CA PRO A 438 14.04 3.21 -6.78
C PRO A 438 14.45 2.91 -5.33
N LEU A 439 13.79 1.95 -4.70
CA LEU A 439 14.12 1.50 -3.34
C LEU A 439 15.47 0.80 -3.25
N GLN A 440 15.80 -0.10 -4.20
CA GLN A 440 17.12 -0.73 -4.25
C GLN A 440 18.23 0.30 -4.42
N LEU A 441 18.00 1.29 -5.29
CA LEU A 441 18.97 2.35 -5.52
C LEU A 441 19.15 3.22 -4.26
N ALA A 442 18.05 3.56 -3.57
CA ALA A 442 18.09 4.24 -2.28
C ALA A 442 18.92 3.45 -1.25
N ASN A 443 18.65 2.14 -1.13
CA ASN A 443 19.32 1.26 -0.19
C ASN A 443 20.84 1.15 -0.45
N PHE A 444 21.24 1.06 -1.72
CA PHE A 444 22.64 1.10 -2.11
C PHE A 444 23.32 2.42 -1.71
N TYR A 445 22.69 3.58 -1.95
CA TYR A 445 23.25 4.87 -1.54
C TYR A 445 23.25 5.07 -0.02
N ALA A 446 22.33 4.44 0.70
CA ALA A 446 22.39 4.39 2.16
C ALA A 446 23.65 3.65 2.65
N SER A 447 24.08 2.57 1.99
CA SER A 447 25.33 1.89 2.32
C SER A 447 26.56 2.74 2.02
N ILE A 448 26.52 3.60 0.98
CA ILE A 448 27.60 4.57 0.72
C ILE A 448 27.64 5.62 1.83
N ALA A 449 26.50 6.20 2.20
CA ALA A 449 26.41 7.20 3.28
C ALA A 449 26.93 6.65 4.61
N GLY A 450 26.64 5.38 4.93
CA GLY A 450 27.02 4.69 6.15
C GLY A 450 28.38 3.97 6.10
N ASN A 451 29.21 4.17 5.06
CA ASN A 451 30.52 3.54 4.91
C ASN A 451 30.48 2.01 5.06
N ASP A 452 29.71 1.33 4.22
CA ASP A 452 29.42 -0.11 4.23
C ASP A 452 28.16 -0.52 5.01
N ALA A 453 27.81 0.18 6.07
CA ALA A 453 26.66 -0.16 6.93
C ALA A 453 25.39 0.56 6.47
N PHE A 454 24.27 -0.13 6.52
CA PHE A 454 22.94 0.42 6.29
C PHE A 454 21.89 -0.38 7.07
N PHE A 455 20.66 0.13 7.15
CA PHE A 455 19.55 -0.59 7.76
C PHE A 455 18.62 -1.16 6.71
N THR A 456 17.97 -2.29 7.02
CA THR A 456 16.87 -2.79 6.21
C THR A 456 15.77 -1.72 6.18
N PRO A 457 15.32 -1.29 4.99
CA PRO A 457 14.26 -0.30 4.90
C PRO A 457 12.96 -0.83 5.51
N HIS A 458 12.25 0.00 6.27
CA HIS A 458 11.01 -0.39 6.93
C HIS A 458 10.04 0.78 7.06
N LEU A 459 8.76 0.46 7.16
CA LEU A 459 7.66 1.40 7.34
C LEU A 459 7.09 1.35 8.76
N LEU A 460 7.13 0.19 9.42
CA LEU A 460 6.65 0.07 10.78
C LEU A 460 7.62 0.71 11.77
N LYS A 461 7.08 1.56 12.66
CA LYS A 461 7.79 2.09 13.83
C LYS A 461 7.36 1.36 15.10
N THR A 462 6.04 1.22 15.32
CA THR A 462 5.50 0.66 16.57
C THR A 462 4.13 0.03 16.33
N ILE A 463 3.87 -1.11 16.97
CA ILE A 463 2.52 -1.71 17.10
C ILE A 463 2.03 -1.45 18.52
N VAL A 464 0.84 -0.87 18.65
CA VAL A 464 0.20 -0.58 19.94
C VAL A 464 -1.09 -1.42 20.06
N PRO A 465 -1.04 -2.62 20.63
CA PRO A 465 -2.22 -3.42 20.93
C PRO A 465 -3.09 -2.73 21.97
N LYS A 466 -4.43 -2.96 21.95
CA LYS A 466 -5.36 -2.27 22.88
C LYS A 466 -5.15 -2.67 24.36
N ASP A 467 -4.76 -3.93 24.61
CA ASP A 467 -4.66 -4.51 25.96
C ASP A 467 -3.25 -4.99 26.33
N LYS A 468 -2.21 -4.57 25.57
CA LYS A 468 -0.81 -4.99 25.78
C LYS A 468 0.14 -3.81 25.63
N LEU A 469 1.38 -4.02 26.09
CA LEU A 469 2.44 -3.04 25.89
C LEU A 469 2.75 -2.85 24.40
N ALA A 470 3.15 -1.63 24.02
CA ALA A 470 3.62 -1.31 22.70
C ALA A 470 4.83 -2.18 22.31
N ASN A 471 4.85 -2.63 21.06
CA ASN A 471 5.95 -3.39 20.48
C ASN A 471 6.64 -2.55 19.40
N ASN A 472 7.85 -2.06 19.72
CA ASN A 472 8.65 -1.27 18.80
C ASN A 472 9.32 -2.18 17.77
N TYR A 473 9.37 -1.71 16.53
CA TYR A 473 10.18 -2.34 15.49
C TYR A 473 11.66 -2.23 15.84
N ALA A 474 12.41 -3.31 15.64
CA ALA A 474 13.86 -3.33 15.85
C ALA A 474 14.57 -3.23 14.48
N PRO A 475 15.16 -2.07 14.12
CA PRO A 475 15.84 -1.89 12.84
C PRO A 475 17.00 -2.88 12.68
N GLN A 476 17.07 -3.54 11.54
CA GLN A 476 18.11 -4.53 11.24
C GLN A 476 19.26 -3.88 10.47
N LYS A 477 20.42 -3.78 11.11
CA LYS A 477 21.64 -3.29 10.48
C LYS A 477 22.25 -4.37 9.58
N ARG A 478 22.66 -3.95 8.38
CA ARG A 478 23.30 -4.81 7.36
C ARG A 478 24.62 -4.21 6.91
N HIS A 479 25.46 -5.01 6.27
CA HIS A 479 26.74 -4.64 5.69
C HIS A 479 26.84 -5.18 4.26
N VAL A 480 27.40 -4.36 3.35
CA VAL A 480 27.74 -4.79 1.99
C VAL A 480 28.98 -5.70 2.00
N SER A 481 29.82 -5.54 3.01
CA SER A 481 31.10 -6.27 3.21
C SER A 481 32.10 -5.96 2.10
N LEU A 482 32.35 -4.68 1.87
CA LEU A 482 33.41 -4.13 1.06
C LEU A 482 34.33 -3.23 1.90
N LEU A 483 35.51 -2.88 1.38
CA LEU A 483 36.48 -2.07 2.11
C LEU A 483 35.97 -0.65 2.32
N MET A 484 35.98 -0.18 3.56
CA MET A 484 35.49 1.14 3.98
C MET A 484 36.18 2.29 3.19
N GLN A 485 37.49 2.20 2.97
CA GLN A 485 38.24 3.19 2.18
C GLN A 485 37.70 3.39 0.77
N ASN A 486 37.08 2.37 0.18
CA ASN A 486 36.50 2.46 -1.15
C ASN A 486 35.21 3.30 -1.14
N PHE A 487 34.43 3.23 -0.06
CA PHE A 487 33.26 4.08 0.11
C PHE A 487 33.63 5.55 0.28
N GLU A 488 34.73 5.86 0.99
CA GLU A 488 35.21 7.25 1.16
C GLU A 488 35.56 7.89 -0.19
N ILE A 489 36.22 7.15 -1.09
CA ILE A 489 36.50 7.62 -2.46
C ILE A 489 35.21 7.93 -3.22
N ILE A 490 34.19 7.08 -3.07
CA ILE A 490 32.90 7.27 -3.72
C ILE A 490 32.15 8.47 -3.12
N LYS A 491 32.15 8.63 -1.79
CA LYS A 491 31.53 9.78 -1.10
C LYS A 491 32.13 11.10 -1.57
N GLU A 492 33.46 11.18 -1.66
CA GLU A 492 34.15 12.35 -2.19
C GLU A 492 33.69 12.69 -3.62
N ALA A 493 33.59 11.69 -4.48
CA ALA A 493 33.15 11.89 -5.86
C ALA A 493 31.68 12.31 -5.97
N LEU A 494 30.80 11.77 -5.12
CA LEU A 494 29.38 12.12 -5.07
C LEU A 494 29.17 13.54 -4.53
N PHE A 495 29.97 13.95 -3.55
CA PHE A 495 29.99 15.33 -3.07
C PHE A 495 30.34 16.30 -4.20
N TYR A 496 31.46 16.07 -4.92
CA TYR A 496 31.81 16.92 -6.05
C TYR A 496 30.82 16.88 -7.20
N ALA A 497 30.07 15.76 -7.37
CA ALA A 497 29.05 15.69 -8.39
C ALA A 497 27.89 16.67 -8.13
N VAL A 498 27.60 17.01 -6.86
CA VAL A 498 26.63 18.05 -6.48
C VAL A 498 27.30 19.43 -6.41
N GLU A 499 28.52 19.54 -5.89
CA GLU A 499 29.15 20.82 -5.76
C GLU A 499 29.48 21.52 -7.10
N ARG A 500 29.98 20.75 -8.08
CA ARG A 500 30.49 21.30 -9.35
C ARG A 500 30.25 20.41 -10.56
N GLY A 501 29.49 19.32 -10.38
CA GLY A 501 29.23 18.33 -11.42
C GLY A 501 27.80 18.34 -11.95
N THR A 502 27.38 17.18 -12.45
CA THR A 502 26.06 17.00 -13.10
C THR A 502 24.86 17.12 -12.16
N GLY A 503 25.09 17.08 -10.85
CA GLY A 503 24.07 17.18 -9.79
C GLY A 503 23.93 18.58 -9.18
N ALA A 504 24.59 19.59 -9.71
CA ALA A 504 24.64 20.94 -9.11
C ALA A 504 23.26 21.57 -8.86
N ALA A 505 22.25 21.20 -9.64
CA ALA A 505 20.87 21.67 -9.44
C ALA A 505 20.21 21.13 -8.14
N ALA A 506 20.81 20.12 -7.49
CA ALA A 506 20.35 19.62 -6.19
C ALA A 506 21.02 20.34 -5.01
N LYS A 507 21.99 21.24 -5.25
CA LYS A 507 22.76 21.93 -4.21
C LYS A 507 21.85 22.81 -3.35
N VAL A 508 22.08 22.76 -2.02
CA VAL A 508 21.52 23.64 -1.00
C VAL A 508 22.70 24.18 -0.19
N GLU A 509 22.82 25.50 -0.03
CA GLU A 509 24.02 26.13 0.56
C GLU A 509 24.21 25.75 2.05
N GLU A 510 23.12 25.53 2.77
CA GLU A 510 23.14 25.31 4.22
C GLU A 510 23.40 23.82 4.60
N VAL A 511 23.43 22.93 3.62
CA VAL A 511 23.50 21.48 3.87
C VAL A 511 24.45 20.79 2.90
N VAL A 512 25.31 19.92 3.42
CA VAL A 512 26.19 19.11 2.58
C VAL A 512 25.37 18.01 1.90
N ILE A 513 25.36 18.03 0.57
CA ILE A 513 24.65 17.03 -0.24
C ILE A 513 25.65 16.27 -1.10
N ALA A 514 25.56 14.95 -1.08
CA ALA A 514 26.29 14.06 -1.97
C ALA A 514 25.30 13.20 -2.76
N GLY A 515 25.45 13.15 -4.08
CA GLY A 515 24.47 12.46 -4.91
C GLY A 515 24.90 12.33 -6.35
N LYS A 516 24.05 11.68 -7.14
CA LYS A 516 24.29 11.41 -8.54
C LYS A 516 23.03 11.52 -9.37
N THR A 517 23.12 12.23 -10.47
CA THR A 517 22.10 12.22 -11.53
C THR A 517 22.27 11.00 -12.44
N GLY A 518 21.16 10.53 -12.98
CA GLY A 518 21.11 9.53 -14.01
C GLY A 518 20.19 9.95 -15.14
N THR A 519 20.49 9.46 -16.32
CA THR A 519 19.62 9.52 -17.50
C THR A 519 19.57 8.12 -18.05
N ALA A 520 18.41 7.48 -17.98
CA ALA A 520 18.22 6.12 -18.44
C ALA A 520 17.49 6.12 -19.78
N GLN A 521 18.13 5.58 -20.80
CA GLN A 521 17.58 5.51 -22.15
C GLN A 521 16.28 4.70 -22.16
N ASN A 522 15.27 5.23 -22.81
CA ASN A 522 14.00 4.58 -23.05
C ASN A 522 13.75 4.43 -24.56
N PRO A 523 13.69 3.19 -25.10
CA PRO A 523 13.45 2.98 -26.52
C PRO A 523 12.05 3.36 -26.99
N PHE A 524 11.12 3.63 -26.06
CA PHE A 524 9.71 3.89 -26.33
C PHE A 524 9.27 5.34 -26.03
N GLY A 525 10.20 6.24 -25.69
CA GLY A 525 9.90 7.64 -25.35
C GLY A 525 11.16 8.41 -25.00
N GLU A 526 10.98 9.52 -24.27
CA GLU A 526 12.10 10.26 -23.73
C GLU A 526 12.81 9.47 -22.63
N ASP A 527 14.05 9.82 -22.33
CA ASP A 527 14.84 9.18 -21.29
C ASP A 527 14.18 9.37 -19.91
N HIS A 528 14.42 8.42 -18.99
CA HIS A 528 14.00 8.59 -17.60
C HIS A 528 15.02 9.42 -16.84
N ALA A 529 14.53 10.40 -16.10
CA ALA A 529 15.33 11.29 -15.27
C ALA A 529 15.50 10.71 -13.86
N TRP A 530 16.76 10.52 -13.42
CA TRP A 530 17.12 10.03 -12.09
C TRP A 530 17.90 11.06 -11.29
N PHE A 531 17.64 11.07 -9.99
CA PHE A 531 18.56 11.58 -8.97
C PHE A 531 18.51 10.66 -7.76
N VAL A 532 19.68 10.38 -7.18
CA VAL A 532 19.78 9.75 -5.87
C VAL A 532 20.90 10.39 -5.10
N GLY A 533 20.65 10.71 -3.83
CA GLY A 533 21.64 11.37 -2.98
C GLY A 533 21.16 11.47 -1.54
N TYR A 534 22.09 11.79 -0.67
CA TYR A 534 21.90 11.96 0.75
C TYR A 534 22.43 13.31 1.22
N ALA A 535 21.89 13.76 2.35
CA ALA A 535 22.22 15.07 2.91
C ALA A 535 22.33 15.02 4.44
N GLY A 536 23.17 15.91 4.97
CA GLY A 536 23.34 16.12 6.41
C GLY A 536 24.45 17.12 6.70
N ASN A 537 24.60 17.49 7.98
CA ASN A 537 25.68 18.37 8.43
C ASN A 537 25.98 18.10 9.92
N PRO A 538 27.16 17.55 10.29
CA PRO A 538 28.18 16.98 9.40
C PRO A 538 27.80 15.59 8.86
N GLU A 539 27.03 14.80 9.60
CA GLU A 539 26.70 13.43 9.25
C GLU A 539 25.45 13.33 8.36
N PRO A 540 25.45 12.40 7.37
CA PRO A 540 24.27 12.12 6.57
C PRO A 540 23.06 11.72 7.43
N LYS A 541 21.90 12.38 7.23
CA LYS A 541 20.67 12.14 7.98
C LYS A 541 19.55 11.56 7.11
N VAL A 542 19.45 12.04 5.89
CA VAL A 542 18.34 11.70 4.98
C VAL A 542 18.85 11.40 3.59
N LEU A 543 18.17 10.49 2.92
CA LEU A 543 18.44 10.10 1.55
C LEU A 543 17.15 10.19 0.73
N PHE A 544 17.25 10.66 -0.52
CA PHE A 544 16.18 10.58 -1.51
C PHE A 544 16.64 9.89 -2.79
N SER A 545 15.80 8.97 -3.31
CA SER A 545 15.91 8.37 -4.63
C SER A 545 14.68 8.77 -5.43
N ILE A 546 14.89 9.41 -6.58
CA ILE A 546 13.85 10.05 -7.39
C ILE A 546 13.96 9.56 -8.81
N ILE A 547 12.86 9.12 -9.38
CA ILE A 547 12.72 8.86 -10.81
C ILE A 547 11.53 9.62 -11.37
N VAL A 548 11.70 10.20 -12.56
CA VAL A 548 10.62 10.73 -13.39
C VAL A 548 10.71 10.04 -14.75
N GLU A 549 9.66 9.29 -15.09
CA GLU A 549 9.61 8.56 -16.37
C GLU A 549 9.43 9.55 -17.54
N ASN A 550 10.12 9.29 -18.64
CA ASN A 550 9.97 10.03 -19.91
C ASN A 550 10.12 11.56 -19.75
N ALA A 551 11.08 12.01 -18.95
CA ALA A 551 11.25 13.42 -18.60
C ALA A 551 12.64 13.97 -19.00
N GLY A 552 13.45 13.20 -19.71
CA GLY A 552 14.75 13.63 -20.23
C GLY A 552 15.88 13.51 -19.21
N LYS A 553 16.60 14.60 -18.94
CA LYS A 553 17.86 14.57 -18.17
C LYS A 553 17.64 14.71 -16.67
N GLY A 554 18.23 13.81 -15.87
CA GLY A 554 18.14 13.84 -14.39
C GLY A 554 18.62 15.15 -13.76
N GLY A 555 19.68 15.77 -14.31
CA GLY A 555 20.17 17.06 -13.82
C GLY A 555 19.20 18.22 -14.02
N ALA A 556 18.31 18.15 -15.02
CA ALA A 556 17.34 19.20 -15.31
C ALA A 556 15.99 18.97 -14.60
N VAL A 557 15.63 17.73 -14.25
CA VAL A 557 14.32 17.40 -13.69
C VAL A 557 14.42 16.87 -12.26
N SER A 558 15.10 15.74 -12.04
CA SER A 558 15.08 15.08 -10.73
C SER A 558 16.01 15.76 -9.70
N ALA A 559 17.08 16.43 -10.13
CA ALA A 559 17.95 17.15 -9.20
C ALA A 559 17.30 18.40 -8.57
N PRO A 560 16.55 19.25 -9.32
CA PRO A 560 15.75 20.32 -8.70
C PRO A 560 14.69 19.79 -7.72
N ILE A 561 14.01 18.67 -8.05
CA ILE A 561 13.05 18.03 -7.14
C ILE A 561 13.75 17.63 -5.83
N ALA A 562 14.96 17.04 -5.93
CA ALA A 562 15.75 16.67 -4.76
C ALA A 562 16.10 17.88 -3.89
N ARG A 563 16.47 19.01 -4.51
CA ARG A 563 16.77 20.26 -3.80
C ARG A 563 15.58 20.69 -2.93
N GLU A 564 14.39 20.72 -3.49
CA GLU A 564 13.18 21.11 -2.76
C GLU A 564 12.86 20.14 -1.62
N LEU A 565 13.04 18.82 -1.83
CA LEU A 565 12.86 17.81 -0.78
C LEU A 565 13.86 18.00 0.36
N PHE A 566 15.14 18.24 0.07
CA PHE A 566 16.14 18.53 1.10
C PHE A 566 15.83 19.82 1.86
N ARG A 567 15.45 20.90 1.15
CA ARG A 567 15.03 22.16 1.78
C ARG A 567 13.85 21.94 2.73
N HIS A 568 12.82 21.24 2.28
CA HIS A 568 11.65 20.93 3.10
C HIS A 568 12.01 20.08 4.33
N TYR A 569 12.82 19.03 4.15
CA TYR A 569 13.24 18.16 5.26
C TYR A 569 14.02 18.92 6.33
N PHE A 570 14.94 19.82 5.95
CA PHE A 570 15.72 20.63 6.88
C PHE A 570 15.01 21.92 7.31
N GLN A 571 13.78 22.17 6.90
CA GLN A 571 12.96 23.33 7.23
C GLN A 571 13.64 24.67 6.87
N LEU A 572 14.35 24.72 5.75
CA LEU A 572 15.04 25.90 5.28
C LEU A 572 14.06 26.85 4.59
N ALA A 573 14.02 28.12 5.01
CA ALA A 573 13.14 29.11 4.42
C ALA A 573 13.43 29.32 2.92
N ASP A 574 12.37 29.53 2.13
CA ASP A 574 12.49 29.90 0.72
C ASP A 574 13.11 31.29 0.60
N SER A 575 14.25 31.38 -0.08
CA SER A 575 14.87 32.66 -0.42
C SER A 575 14.10 33.47 -1.48
N THR A 576 13.00 32.91 -2.02
CA THR A 576 12.18 33.52 -3.10
C THR A 576 10.75 33.06 -3.10
N SER A 577 9.95 33.27 -2.03
CA SER A 577 8.49 33.41 -2.15
C SER A 577 7.85 33.65 -0.79
N GLN A 578 7.44 34.88 -0.54
CA GLN A 578 6.25 35.14 0.25
C GLN A 578 5.06 34.62 -0.57
N VAL A 579 4.69 33.38 -0.41
CA VAL A 579 3.39 32.86 -0.82
C VAL A 579 2.57 32.73 0.45
N ASN A 580 1.54 33.55 0.52
CA ASN A 580 0.56 33.60 1.60
C ASN A 580 0.08 32.21 1.99
N ASP A 581 0.36 31.84 3.23
CA ASP A 581 -0.12 30.64 3.90
C ASP A 581 -1.54 30.91 4.44
N GLU A 582 -2.52 30.98 3.54
CA GLU A 582 -3.95 31.13 3.90
C GLU A 582 -4.76 29.84 3.72
N THR A 583 -4.19 28.66 3.96
CA THR A 583 -4.98 27.41 3.94
C THR A 583 -4.51 26.37 4.95
N THR A 584 -4.26 26.78 6.21
CA THR A 584 -4.08 25.81 7.31
C THR A 584 -4.96 26.17 8.51
N ALA A 585 -6.26 26.19 8.31
CA ALA A 585 -7.21 26.15 9.42
C ALA A 585 -8.21 25.02 9.17
N VAL A 586 -7.90 23.84 9.68
CA VAL A 586 -8.92 22.83 9.97
C VAL A 586 -9.77 23.39 11.13
N PRO A 587 -11.08 23.61 10.97
CA PRO A 587 -11.90 24.14 12.07
C PRO A 587 -11.96 23.11 13.19
N LYS A 588 -11.34 23.41 14.32
CA LYS A 588 -11.60 22.75 15.60
C LYS A 588 -13.05 23.04 16.00
N LYS A 589 -13.96 22.14 15.67
CA LYS A 589 -15.26 22.10 16.34
C LYS A 589 -15.05 21.54 17.74
N GLU A 590 -14.97 22.42 18.73
CA GLU A 590 -15.11 22.07 20.13
C GLU A 590 -16.51 21.50 20.35
N ILE A 591 -16.58 20.22 20.67
CA ILE A 591 -17.76 19.59 21.22
C ILE A 591 -17.77 19.94 22.73
N LYS A 592 -18.54 20.95 23.10
CA LYS A 592 -18.83 21.19 24.51
C LYS A 592 -19.70 20.05 25.07
N PRO A 593 -19.38 19.48 26.25
CA PRO A 593 -20.25 18.53 26.90
C PRO A 593 -21.51 19.26 27.37
N GLN A 594 -22.70 18.80 26.97
CA GLN A 594 -23.96 19.19 27.55
C GLN A 594 -24.04 18.62 28.98
N ASN A 595 -23.94 19.48 29.95
CA ASN A 595 -24.33 19.18 31.34
C ASN A 595 -25.86 19.03 31.39
N ASN A 596 -26.34 17.82 31.65
CA ASN A 596 -27.68 17.56 32.14
C ASN A 596 -27.66 17.69 33.66
N THR A 597 -28.08 18.83 34.17
CA THR A 597 -28.58 18.99 35.54
C THR A 597 -29.92 19.70 35.47
N ASP A 598 -30.84 19.17 36.25
CA ASP A 598 -32.12 19.73 36.70
C ASP A 598 -33.38 19.49 35.86
N ALA A 599 -34.14 18.50 36.33
CA ALA A 599 -35.59 18.64 36.48
C ALA A 599 -36.13 17.62 37.50
N THR A 600 -35.94 17.93 38.80
CA THR A 600 -36.85 17.50 39.87
C THR A 600 -37.70 18.70 40.25
N GLN A 601 -39.00 18.66 39.88
CA GLN A 601 -40.04 19.33 40.68
C GLN A 601 -41.43 18.81 40.27
N SER A 602 -42.02 18.05 41.19
CA SER A 602 -43.40 18.07 41.73
C SER A 602 -44.55 18.49 40.81
N VAL A 603 -45.54 17.62 40.64
CA VAL A 603 -46.97 17.99 40.71
C VAL A 603 -47.80 16.83 41.31
N HIS A 604 -48.71 17.21 42.20
CA HIS A 604 -49.76 16.48 42.91
C HIS A 604 -50.56 15.46 42.11
#